data_2a21ca1f1c9b154bfdc38b3daa25e38e
#
_entry.id   2a21ca1f1c9b154bfdc38b3daa25e38e
#
_cell.length_a   1.000
_cell.length_b   1.000
_cell.length_c   1.000
_cell.angle_alpha   90.00
_cell.angle_beta   90.00
_cell.angle_gamma   90.00
#
_symmetry.space_group_name_H-M   'P 1'
#
loop_
_entity.id
_entity.type
_entity.pdbx_description
1 polymer ?
#
loop_
_entity_poly.entity_id
_entity_poly.type
_entity_poly.pdbx_seq_one_letter_code
_entity_poly.pdbx_strand_id
1 'polypeptide(L)'
;MRGKHRVIVQNNRLHYEFEIKRNITIIRGDSATGKTTLINMLRQAENLGNSSGIEVSCDVPCRILEGSNWKLILEHTENSIFFIDEENVFVHTVEFASCVKDSGNYFVLITRENLYGLPYSVEEIYGIHPAGKYQNTRKIYQQMYQIFSKFQNLVTMT
;
A
#
# COMPACT_ATOMS: atom_id res chain seq x y z
N MET A 1 -1.97 -11.35 -11.05
CA MET A 1 -2.70 -11.52 -9.78
C MET A 1 -4.15 -11.13 -10.01
N ARG A 2 -5.07 -11.75 -9.29
CA ARG A 2 -6.51 -11.50 -9.49
C ARG A 2 -7.23 -11.43 -8.17
N GLY A 3 -8.38 -10.73 -8.20
CA GLY A 3 -9.31 -10.70 -7.08
C GLY A 3 -8.96 -9.69 -6.02
N LYS A 4 -9.73 -9.79 -4.95
CA LYS A 4 -9.63 -8.91 -3.79
C LYS A 4 -8.87 -9.61 -2.69
N HIS A 5 -7.98 -8.87 -2.04
CA HIS A 5 -7.19 -9.38 -0.94
C HIS A 5 -7.32 -8.43 0.24
N ARG A 6 -7.77 -8.97 1.37
CA ARG A 6 -7.87 -8.20 2.60
C ARG A 6 -6.52 -8.24 3.31
N VAL A 7 -5.99 -7.08 3.61
CA VAL A 7 -4.73 -6.91 4.33
C VAL A 7 -5.01 -6.37 5.72
N ILE A 8 -4.50 -7.05 6.73
CA ILE A 8 -4.54 -6.58 8.12
C ILE A 8 -3.12 -6.48 8.62
N VAL A 9 -2.75 -5.31 9.10
CA VAL A 9 -1.45 -5.06 9.72
C VAL A 9 -1.71 -4.47 11.09
N GLN A 10 -1.29 -5.16 12.15
CA GLN A 10 -1.62 -4.73 13.50
C GLN A 10 -0.53 -5.03 14.52
N ASN A 11 -0.54 -4.24 15.57
CA ASN A 11 0.19 -4.49 16.81
C ASN A 11 -0.75 -4.20 17.98
N ASN A 12 -0.22 -4.04 19.20
CA ASN A 12 -1.05 -3.79 20.38
C ASN A 12 -1.65 -2.37 20.41
N ARG A 13 -1.23 -1.47 19.53
CA ARG A 13 -1.68 -0.07 19.51
C ARG A 13 -2.43 0.32 18.25
N LEU A 14 -2.08 -0.28 17.10
CA LEU A 14 -2.57 0.12 15.79
C LEU A 14 -3.15 -1.07 15.05
N HIS A 15 -4.20 -0.82 14.30
CA HIS A 15 -4.82 -1.82 13.42
C HIS A 15 -5.12 -1.15 12.09
N TYR A 16 -4.43 -1.60 11.04
CA TYR A 16 -4.72 -1.22 9.67
C TYR A 16 -5.48 -2.36 9.01
N GLU A 17 -6.57 -2.04 8.34
CA GLU A 17 -7.34 -3.02 7.59
C GLU A 17 -7.83 -2.40 6.30
N PHE A 18 -7.51 -3.01 5.17
CA PHE A 18 -7.90 -2.50 3.87
C PHE A 18 -7.93 -3.62 2.83
N GLU A 19 -8.54 -3.33 1.69
CA GLU A 19 -8.70 -4.28 0.61
C GLU A 19 -7.92 -3.82 -0.62
N ILE A 20 -7.12 -4.71 -1.18
CA ILE A 20 -6.34 -4.46 -2.40
C ILE A 20 -6.93 -5.34 -3.51
N LYS A 21 -7.31 -4.72 -4.62
CA LYS A 21 -8.03 -5.40 -5.70
C LYS A 21 -7.56 -5.04 -7.12
N ARG A 22 -6.58 -4.16 -7.25
CA ARG A 22 -6.05 -3.72 -8.54
C ARG A 22 -4.55 -3.86 -8.57
N ASN A 23 -3.98 -3.86 -9.77
CA ASN A 23 -2.54 -3.94 -9.95
C ASN A 23 -1.79 -2.87 -9.16
N ILE A 24 -2.30 -1.65 -9.18
CA ILE A 24 -1.67 -0.52 -8.49
C ILE A 24 -2.69 0.16 -7.59
N THR A 25 -2.32 0.31 -6.33
CA THR A 25 -3.06 1.10 -5.33
C THR A 25 -2.13 2.19 -4.81
N ILE A 26 -2.62 3.41 -4.75
CA ILE A 26 -1.86 4.54 -4.23
C ILE A 26 -2.40 4.89 -2.85
N ILE A 27 -1.52 4.94 -1.86
CA ILE A 27 -1.84 5.53 -0.55
C ILE A 27 -1.16 6.89 -0.50
N ARG A 28 -1.98 7.93 -0.45
CA ARG A 28 -1.55 9.32 -0.59
C ARG A 28 -1.87 10.10 0.67
N GLY A 29 -1.06 11.08 0.97
CA GLY A 29 -1.31 11.99 2.09
C GLY A 29 -0.02 12.56 2.64
N ASP A 30 -0.20 13.51 3.55
CA ASP A 30 0.91 14.15 4.24
C ASP A 30 1.52 13.24 5.31
N SER A 31 2.69 13.62 5.81
CA SER A 31 3.45 12.81 6.76
C SER A 31 2.71 12.49 8.06
N ALA A 32 1.67 13.24 8.41
CA ALA A 32 0.93 13.04 9.65
C ALA A 32 -0.23 12.03 9.53
N THR A 33 -0.39 11.34 8.40
CA THR A 33 -1.57 10.50 8.14
C THR A 33 -1.42 9.04 8.56
N GLY A 34 -0.26 8.62 9.06
CA GLY A 34 -0.02 7.24 9.48
C GLY A 34 0.53 6.33 8.38
N LYS A 35 0.75 6.82 7.17
CA LYS A 35 1.30 5.99 6.08
C LYS A 35 2.74 5.56 6.32
N THR A 36 3.55 6.44 6.93
CA THR A 36 4.93 6.11 7.30
C THR A 36 4.96 5.01 8.38
N THR A 37 4.03 5.09 9.33
CA THR A 37 3.90 4.08 10.37
C THR A 37 3.54 2.73 9.78
N LEU A 38 2.63 2.70 8.81
CA LEU A 38 2.24 1.46 8.13
C LEU A 38 3.45 0.79 7.46
N ILE A 39 4.22 1.56 6.69
CA ILE A 39 5.39 1.00 5.99
C ILE A 39 6.45 0.50 6.97
N ASN A 40 6.65 1.22 8.08
CA ASN A 40 7.60 0.81 9.11
C ASN A 40 7.16 -0.48 9.82
N MET A 41 5.86 -0.63 10.09
CA MET A 41 5.33 -1.86 10.66
C MET A 41 5.56 -3.06 9.74
N LEU A 42 5.28 -2.89 8.46
CA LEU A 42 5.52 -3.94 7.46
C LEU A 42 6.99 -4.31 7.36
N ARG A 43 7.87 -3.31 7.40
CA ARG A 43 9.32 -3.56 7.37
C ARG A 43 9.80 -4.33 8.59
N GLN A 44 9.32 -3.97 9.78
CA GLN A 44 9.66 -4.67 11.02
C GLN A 44 9.15 -6.10 11.01
N ALA A 45 7.92 -6.32 10.54
CA ALA A 45 7.35 -7.65 10.43
C ALA A 45 8.19 -8.54 9.51
N GLU A 46 8.64 -8.01 8.38
CA GLU A 46 9.48 -8.74 7.43
C GLU A 46 10.86 -9.07 8.01
N ASN A 47 11.47 -8.12 8.72
CA ASN A 47 12.83 -8.29 9.24
C ASN A 47 12.90 -9.12 10.53
N LEU A 48 11.91 -9.00 11.40
CA LEU A 48 11.94 -9.59 12.74
C LEU A 48 10.95 -10.74 12.93
N GLY A 49 10.03 -10.92 11.99
CA GLY A 49 9.02 -11.97 12.08
C GLY A 49 8.18 -11.88 13.36
N ASN A 50 8.03 -12.98 14.05
CA ASN A 50 7.22 -13.05 15.28
C ASN A 50 7.74 -12.16 16.41
N SER A 51 9.05 -11.87 16.42
CA SER A 51 9.63 -11.00 17.46
C SER A 51 9.26 -9.53 17.29
N SER A 52 8.69 -9.13 16.18
CA SER A 52 8.30 -7.74 15.94
C SER A 52 7.10 -7.30 16.78
N GLY A 53 6.27 -8.24 17.21
CA GLY A 53 4.98 -7.94 17.83
C GLY A 53 3.94 -7.46 16.83
N ILE A 54 4.23 -7.59 15.54
CA ILE A 54 3.36 -7.15 14.45
C ILE A 54 2.80 -8.37 13.74
N GLU A 55 1.47 -8.37 13.57
CA GLU A 55 0.77 -9.40 12.83
C GLU A 55 0.39 -8.83 11.46
N VAL A 56 0.78 -9.54 10.40
CA VAL A 56 0.36 -9.24 9.03
C VAL A 56 -0.48 -10.41 8.56
N SER A 57 -1.75 -10.15 8.27
CA SER A 57 -2.70 -11.18 7.84
C SER A 57 -3.20 -10.86 6.43
N CYS A 58 -3.00 -11.78 5.52
CA CYS A 58 -3.49 -11.72 4.14
C CYS A 58 -3.41 -13.11 3.55
N ASP A 59 -4.23 -13.39 2.55
CA ASP A 59 -4.20 -14.68 1.84
C ASP A 59 -3.02 -14.84 0.89
N VAL A 60 -2.28 -13.75 0.65
CA VAL A 60 -1.05 -13.73 -0.14
C VAL A 60 0.04 -13.01 0.65
N PRO A 61 1.33 -13.26 0.34
CA PRO A 61 2.41 -12.57 1.03
C PRO A 61 2.36 -11.06 0.81
N CYS A 62 2.60 -10.30 1.88
CA CYS A 62 2.76 -8.86 1.85
C CYS A 62 4.23 -8.54 2.11
N ARG A 63 4.89 -7.89 1.18
CA ARG A 63 6.33 -7.65 1.22
C ARG A 63 6.66 -6.20 0.97
N ILE A 64 7.80 -5.76 1.50
CA ILE A 64 8.37 -4.45 1.18
C ILE A 64 9.27 -4.62 -0.05
N LEU A 65 9.13 -3.73 -1.03
CA LEU A 65 10.04 -3.66 -2.17
C LEU A 65 10.88 -2.39 -2.04
N GLU A 66 12.16 -2.55 -1.82
CA GLU A 66 13.08 -1.42 -1.63
C GLU A 66 14.51 -1.82 -2.00
N GLY A 67 15.34 -0.82 -2.22
CA GLY A 67 16.76 -1.02 -2.50
C GLY A 67 17.08 -1.30 -3.95
N SER A 68 18.37 -1.51 -4.22
CA SER A 68 18.89 -1.67 -5.58
C SER A 68 18.53 -2.99 -6.24
N ASN A 69 18.14 -3.99 -5.46
CA ASN A 69 17.78 -5.32 -5.96
C ASN A 69 16.30 -5.46 -6.30
N TRP A 70 15.55 -4.38 -6.36
CA TRP A 70 14.11 -4.39 -6.55
C TRP A 70 13.68 -5.21 -7.79
N LYS A 71 14.41 -5.05 -8.90
CA LYS A 71 14.07 -5.74 -10.14
C LYS A 71 14.25 -7.24 -10.04
N LEU A 72 15.35 -7.67 -9.42
CA LEU A 72 15.65 -9.08 -9.20
C LEU A 72 14.58 -9.73 -8.30
N ILE A 73 14.21 -9.06 -7.23
CA ILE A 73 13.16 -9.52 -6.32
C ILE A 73 11.84 -9.66 -7.07
N LEU A 74 11.47 -8.65 -7.85
CA LEU A 74 10.22 -8.62 -8.58
C LEU A 74 10.14 -9.70 -9.65
N GLU A 75 11.22 -9.93 -10.37
CA GLU A 75 11.30 -10.96 -11.42
C GLU A 75 11.16 -12.39 -10.87
N HIS A 76 11.51 -12.61 -9.61
CA HIS A 76 11.48 -13.92 -8.97
C HIS A 76 10.33 -14.10 -7.98
N THR A 77 9.36 -13.20 -7.97
CA THR A 77 8.25 -13.24 -7.03
C THR A 77 6.93 -13.13 -7.78
N GLU A 78 5.98 -13.99 -7.41
CA GLU A 78 4.62 -13.95 -7.95
C GLU A 78 3.59 -14.04 -6.83
N ASN A 79 2.38 -13.59 -7.11
CA ASN A 79 1.23 -13.68 -6.21
C ASN A 79 1.47 -13.02 -4.86
N SER A 80 2.12 -11.86 -4.88
CA SER A 80 2.43 -11.09 -3.67
C SER A 80 1.93 -9.66 -3.80
N ILE A 81 1.73 -9.02 -2.65
CA ILE A 81 1.45 -7.59 -2.59
C ILE A 81 2.72 -6.89 -2.14
N PHE A 82 3.25 -6.02 -2.99
CA PHE A 82 4.44 -5.24 -2.69
C PHE A 82 4.07 -3.84 -2.23
N PHE A 83 4.59 -3.45 -1.08
CA PHE A 83 4.46 -2.10 -0.53
C PHE A 83 5.75 -1.33 -0.80
N ILE A 84 5.62 -0.16 -1.38
CA ILE A 84 6.76 0.63 -1.85
C ILE A 84 6.62 2.05 -1.33
N ASP A 85 7.63 2.51 -0.60
CA ASP A 85 7.72 3.87 -0.08
C ASP A 85 8.23 4.82 -1.17
N GLU A 86 7.78 6.06 -1.12
CA GLU A 86 8.16 7.12 -2.07
C GLU A 86 9.65 7.45 -2.09
N GLU A 87 10.39 7.07 -1.04
CA GLU A 87 11.84 7.26 -0.99
C GLU A 87 12.60 6.42 -2.03
N ASN A 88 11.96 5.41 -2.58
CA ASN A 88 12.56 4.56 -3.60
C ASN A 88 12.45 5.22 -4.96
N VAL A 89 13.58 5.73 -5.46
CA VAL A 89 13.62 6.48 -6.73
C VAL A 89 13.23 5.63 -7.94
N PHE A 90 13.33 4.31 -7.84
CA PHE A 90 13.00 3.43 -8.97
C PHE A 90 11.53 3.51 -9.40
N VAL A 91 10.63 3.99 -8.52
CA VAL A 91 9.19 4.12 -8.85
C VAL A 91 8.95 5.13 -9.98
N HIS A 92 9.89 6.04 -10.22
CA HIS A 92 9.80 7.05 -11.26
C HIS A 92 10.42 6.60 -12.57
N THR A 93 10.96 5.38 -12.65
CA THR A 93 11.65 4.91 -13.85
C THR A 93 10.70 4.22 -14.83
N VAL A 94 11.02 4.32 -16.12
CA VAL A 94 10.33 3.60 -17.18
C VAL A 94 10.47 2.09 -16.98
N GLU A 95 11.62 1.65 -16.49
CA GLU A 95 11.90 0.25 -16.21
C GLU A 95 10.93 -0.33 -15.18
N PHE A 96 10.68 0.40 -14.08
CA PHE A 96 9.71 -0.03 -13.08
C PHE A 96 8.30 -0.09 -13.66
N ALA A 97 7.88 0.93 -14.39
CA ALA A 97 6.56 0.97 -15.03
C ALA A 97 6.35 -0.24 -15.95
N SER A 98 7.37 -0.60 -16.70
CA SER A 98 7.34 -1.77 -17.58
C SER A 98 7.22 -3.07 -16.78
N CYS A 99 7.99 -3.21 -15.70
CA CYS A 99 7.94 -4.40 -14.84
C CYS A 99 6.57 -4.57 -14.17
N VAL A 100 5.96 -3.50 -13.71
CA VAL A 100 4.64 -3.52 -13.08
C VAL A 100 3.57 -4.02 -14.05
N LYS A 101 3.64 -3.59 -15.28
CA LYS A 101 2.68 -3.95 -16.33
C LYS A 101 2.61 -5.46 -16.56
N ASP A 102 3.76 -6.13 -16.52
CA ASP A 102 3.87 -7.55 -16.84
C ASP A 102 3.92 -8.43 -15.58
N SER A 103 3.79 -7.85 -14.41
CA SER A 103 3.94 -8.56 -13.15
C SER A 103 2.69 -9.30 -12.73
N GLY A 104 2.87 -10.46 -12.13
CA GLY A 104 1.80 -11.23 -11.47
C GLY A 104 1.57 -10.82 -10.02
N ASN A 105 1.95 -9.61 -9.64
CA ASN A 105 1.83 -9.09 -8.28
C ASN A 105 0.95 -7.85 -8.24
N TYR A 106 0.51 -7.46 -7.04
CA TYR A 106 -0.11 -6.16 -6.80
C TYR A 106 0.90 -5.23 -6.13
N PHE A 107 0.73 -3.94 -6.37
CA PHE A 107 1.64 -2.91 -5.88
C PHE A 107 0.87 -1.85 -5.11
N VAL A 108 1.32 -1.55 -3.89
CA VAL A 108 0.80 -0.48 -3.07
C VAL A 108 1.88 0.57 -2.93
N LEU A 109 1.68 1.72 -3.54
CA LEU A 109 2.65 2.80 -3.58
C LEU A 109 2.24 3.86 -2.57
N ILE A 110 3.12 4.13 -1.63
CA ILE A 110 2.88 5.10 -0.55
C ILE A 110 3.64 6.37 -0.90
N THR A 111 2.89 7.43 -1.26
CA THR A 111 3.50 8.63 -1.84
C THR A 111 2.73 9.91 -1.49
N ARG A 112 3.43 11.04 -1.50
CA ARG A 112 2.85 12.37 -1.47
C ARG A 112 2.70 12.97 -2.86
N GLU A 113 3.37 12.40 -3.85
CA GLU A 113 3.47 12.94 -5.20
C GLU A 113 2.62 12.16 -6.19
N ASN A 114 2.34 12.80 -7.32
CA ASN A 114 1.76 12.10 -8.46
C ASN A 114 2.83 11.25 -9.12
N LEU A 115 2.48 10.00 -9.42
CA LEU A 115 3.38 9.07 -10.08
C LEU A 115 3.02 8.98 -11.55
N TYR A 116 3.65 9.83 -12.35
CA TYR A 116 3.42 9.84 -13.80
C TYR A 116 4.04 8.60 -14.45
N GLY A 117 3.38 8.09 -15.46
CA GLY A 117 3.85 6.93 -16.20
C GLY A 117 3.41 5.58 -15.66
N LEU A 118 2.75 5.54 -14.51
CA LEU A 118 2.17 4.31 -13.98
C LEU A 118 0.68 4.22 -14.32
N PRO A 119 0.19 3.05 -14.73
CA PRO A 119 -1.21 2.89 -15.16
C PRO A 119 -2.13 2.63 -13.95
N TYR A 120 -2.27 3.60 -13.06
CA TYR A 120 -3.19 3.49 -11.93
C TYR A 120 -4.51 4.21 -12.20
N SER A 121 -5.56 3.76 -11.53
CA SER A 121 -6.86 4.41 -11.58
C SER A 121 -7.00 5.41 -10.44
N VAL A 122 -7.62 6.56 -10.70
CA VAL A 122 -7.92 7.54 -9.65
C VAL A 122 -8.87 6.97 -8.59
N GLU A 123 -9.64 5.95 -8.92
CA GLU A 123 -10.49 5.25 -7.97
C GLU A 123 -9.68 4.44 -6.95
N GLU A 124 -8.42 4.15 -7.25
CA GLU A 124 -7.51 3.41 -6.38
C GLU A 124 -6.48 4.32 -5.69
N ILE A 125 -6.83 5.58 -5.50
CA ILE A 125 -6.05 6.52 -4.69
C ILE A 125 -6.74 6.68 -3.34
N TYR A 126 -6.06 6.32 -2.26
CA TYR A 126 -6.62 6.28 -0.91
C TYR A 126 -5.84 7.16 0.05
N GLY A 127 -6.56 7.66 1.04
CA GLY A 127 -5.96 8.26 2.23
C GLY A 127 -6.10 7.31 3.42
N ILE A 128 -5.47 7.64 4.53
CA ILE A 128 -5.59 6.91 5.80
C ILE A 128 -6.06 7.85 6.88
N HIS A 129 -7.05 7.41 7.66
CA HIS A 129 -7.50 8.16 8.85
C HIS A 129 -7.98 7.18 9.92
N PRO A 130 -8.03 7.62 11.20
CA PRO A 130 -8.59 6.79 12.27
C PRO A 130 -10.06 6.49 12.03
N ALA A 131 -10.47 5.24 12.31
CA ALA A 131 -11.84 4.80 12.16
C ALA A 131 -12.66 5.13 13.41
N GLY A 132 -13.65 6.02 13.26
CA GLY A 132 -14.46 6.51 14.40
C GLY A 132 -15.29 5.44 15.10
N LYS A 133 -15.67 4.36 14.42
CA LYS A 133 -16.49 3.30 15.00
C LYS A 133 -15.81 2.48 16.10
N TYR A 134 -14.51 2.68 16.31
CA TYR A 134 -13.74 1.95 17.32
C TYR A 134 -13.21 2.87 18.44
N GLN A 135 -13.89 3.98 18.70
CA GLN A 135 -13.42 5.02 19.62
C GLN A 135 -13.20 4.56 21.06
N ASN A 136 -13.93 3.54 21.50
CA ASN A 136 -13.88 3.07 22.89
C ASN A 136 -12.80 2.01 23.16
N THR A 137 -12.01 1.66 22.13
CA THR A 137 -10.93 0.69 22.29
C THR A 137 -9.60 1.39 22.57
N ARG A 138 -8.68 0.70 23.24
CA ARG A 138 -7.32 1.20 23.43
C ARG A 138 -6.51 1.20 22.14
N LYS A 139 -6.95 0.43 21.18
CA LYS A 139 -6.29 0.25 19.91
C LYS A 139 -6.82 1.26 18.89
N ILE A 140 -5.93 1.91 18.18
CA ILE A 140 -6.31 2.85 17.12
C ILE A 140 -6.47 2.06 15.83
N TYR A 141 -7.66 2.12 15.25
CA TYR A 141 -7.98 1.49 13.98
C TYR A 141 -7.81 2.51 12.86
N GLN A 142 -7.07 2.14 11.83
CA GLN A 142 -6.81 2.97 10.66
C GLN A 142 -7.53 2.39 9.46
N GLN A 143 -8.23 3.23 8.73
CA GLN A 143 -8.95 2.85 7.52
C GLN A 143 -8.45 3.61 6.32
N MET A 144 -8.49 2.96 5.16
CA MET A 144 -8.30 3.64 3.88
C MET A 144 -9.65 4.18 3.39
N TYR A 145 -9.62 5.35 2.78
CA TYR A 145 -10.77 5.94 2.12
C TYR A 145 -10.39 6.42 0.73
N GLN A 146 -11.32 6.31 -0.22
CA GLN A 146 -11.09 6.83 -1.58
C GLN A 146 -11.01 8.35 -1.54
N ILE A 147 -9.94 8.92 -2.09
CA ILE A 147 -9.79 10.37 -2.21
C ILE A 147 -10.70 10.90 -3.31
N PHE A 148 -10.83 10.13 -4.41
CA PHE A 148 -11.67 10.48 -5.54
C PHE A 148 -12.73 9.41 -5.75
N SER A 149 -14.00 9.80 -5.71
CA SER A 149 -15.10 8.96 -6.15
C SER A 149 -15.42 9.26 -7.62
N LYS A 150 -16.22 8.38 -8.27
CA LYS A 150 -16.68 8.63 -9.64
C LYS A 150 -17.42 9.95 -9.75
N PHE A 151 -18.24 10.30 -8.76
CA PHE A 151 -18.98 11.54 -8.73
C PHE A 151 -18.04 12.75 -8.63
N GLN A 152 -17.05 12.70 -7.73
CA GLN A 152 -16.05 13.75 -7.58
C GLN A 152 -15.24 13.95 -8.85
N ASN A 153 -14.90 12.87 -9.55
CA ASN A 153 -14.18 12.94 -10.81
C ASN A 153 -14.99 13.67 -11.88
N LEU A 154 -16.29 13.41 -11.95
CA LEU A 154 -17.17 14.10 -12.90
C LEU A 154 -17.25 15.60 -12.60
N VAL A 155 -17.34 15.98 -11.33
CA VAL A 155 -17.36 17.37 -10.91
C VAL A 155 -16.06 18.09 -11.23
N THR A 156 -14.92 17.43 -10.99
CA THR A 156 -13.62 18.04 -11.26
C THR A 156 -13.29 18.14 -12.75
N MET A 157 -13.93 17.35 -13.59
CA MET A 157 -13.75 17.41 -15.03
C MET A 157 -14.54 18.54 -15.71
N THR A 158 -15.51 19.10 -15.02
CA THR A 158 -16.31 20.20 -15.52
C THR A 158 -15.76 21.56 -15.12
#